data_d0e99fe23b6376d50870cada4c6fcd18
#
_entry.id   d0e99fe23b6376d50870cada4c6fcd18
#
_cell.length_a   1.000
_cell.length_b   1.000
_cell.length_c   1.000
_cell.angle_alpha   90.00
_cell.angle_beta   90.00
_cell.angle_gamma   90.00
#
_symmetry.space_group_name_H-M   'P 1'
#
loop_
_entity.id
_entity.type
_entity.pdbx_description
1 polymer ?
#
loop_
_entity_poly.entity_id
_entity_poly.type
_entity_poly.pdbx_seq_one_letter_code
_entity_poly.pdbx_strand_id
1 'polypeptide(L)'
;LAAVRKVGTEVLLGLAALHAREMLHRDIKPGNILLDGASVAQLGDFGLVTDDLLLGYGSQAGYSDHISYEVWAGKGTSVKSDIWALGMTLFRLMHGKQWYDEMPDPQDIVPHGGFANTLKWLPHIPKPWRTYLRKMLADDPAARFQNAGQALAGLARLQIAPEWKATVEPQLVRWEQRSKTRLNIVEWKRHSPRKHEWAAWSEPTGAGRKKTMGTSKGIIGSQQCFNELKAYFGAN
;
A
#
# COMPACT_ATOMS: atom_id res chain seq x y z
N LEU A 1 0.48 9.20 -1.94
CA LEU A 1 -0.47 8.51 -2.86
C LEU A 1 -0.10 8.73 -4.34
N ALA A 2 0.38 9.91 -4.75
CA ALA A 2 0.78 10.19 -6.13
C ALA A 2 1.85 9.19 -6.63
N ALA A 3 2.91 8.97 -5.85
CA ALA A 3 3.96 8.01 -6.21
C ALA A 3 3.41 6.58 -6.33
N VAL A 4 2.53 6.16 -5.40
CA VAL A 4 1.89 4.82 -5.45
C VAL A 4 1.03 4.68 -6.72
N ARG A 5 0.25 5.71 -7.08
CA ARG A 5 -0.54 5.71 -8.31
C ARG A 5 0.34 5.66 -9.55
N LYS A 6 1.43 6.44 -9.57
CA LYS A 6 2.40 6.42 -10.69
C LYS A 6 2.96 5.02 -10.89
N VAL A 7 3.57 4.43 -9.86
CA VAL A 7 4.13 3.07 -9.92
C VAL A 7 3.06 2.05 -10.32
N GLY A 8 1.89 2.09 -9.68
CA GLY A 8 0.80 1.17 -10.02
C GLY A 8 0.33 1.29 -11.47
N THR A 9 0.25 2.51 -12.02
CA THR A 9 -0.11 2.75 -13.43
C THR A 9 0.92 2.13 -14.37
N GLU A 10 2.20 2.42 -14.13
CA GLU A 10 3.30 1.96 -14.99
C GLU A 10 3.44 0.44 -14.96
N VAL A 11 3.35 -0.17 -13.78
CA VAL A 11 3.37 -1.63 -13.63
C VAL A 11 2.14 -2.29 -14.29
N LEU A 12 0.93 -1.71 -14.14
CA LEU A 12 -0.28 -2.24 -14.78
C LEU A 12 -0.21 -2.16 -16.31
N LEU A 13 0.41 -1.14 -16.87
CA LEU A 13 0.69 -1.07 -18.32
C LEU A 13 1.63 -2.19 -18.76
N GLY A 14 2.70 -2.44 -18.02
CA GLY A 14 3.61 -3.56 -18.27
C GLY A 14 2.92 -4.91 -18.18
N LEU A 15 2.09 -5.13 -17.13
CA LEU A 15 1.30 -6.36 -16.98
C LEU A 15 0.29 -6.53 -18.12
N ALA A 16 -0.38 -5.47 -18.57
CA ALA A 16 -1.30 -5.56 -19.70
C ALA A 16 -0.58 -6.04 -20.96
N ALA A 17 0.65 -5.56 -21.20
CA ALA A 17 1.46 -5.99 -22.33
C ALA A 17 1.95 -7.44 -22.25
N LEU A 18 2.26 -7.95 -21.03
CA LEU A 18 2.60 -9.36 -20.78
C LEU A 18 1.38 -10.24 -20.97
N HIS A 19 0.27 -9.91 -20.32
CA HIS A 19 -0.95 -10.70 -20.35
C HIS A 19 -1.56 -10.80 -21.77
N ALA A 20 -1.40 -9.75 -22.60
CA ALA A 20 -1.81 -9.79 -24.01
C ALA A 20 -0.99 -10.77 -24.86
N ARG A 21 0.17 -11.23 -24.36
CA ARG A 21 1.01 -12.26 -24.96
C ARG A 21 0.88 -13.61 -24.26
N GLU A 22 -0.19 -13.76 -23.45
CA GLU A 22 -0.45 -14.97 -22.65
C GLU A 22 0.65 -15.30 -21.64
N MET A 23 1.46 -14.30 -21.27
CA MET A 23 2.57 -14.45 -20.30
C MET A 23 2.16 -13.92 -18.93
N LEU A 24 2.59 -14.58 -17.87
CA LEU A 24 2.40 -14.16 -16.48
C LEU A 24 3.75 -13.79 -15.87
N HIS A 25 3.76 -12.77 -15.00
CA HIS A 25 5.01 -12.34 -14.33
C HIS A 25 5.37 -13.26 -13.16
N ARG A 26 4.40 -13.62 -12.32
CA ARG A 26 4.50 -14.58 -11.20
C ARG A 26 5.34 -14.14 -10.00
N ASP A 27 6.15 -13.08 -10.10
CA ASP A 27 7.02 -12.59 -9.01
C ASP A 27 6.96 -11.05 -8.89
N ILE A 28 5.76 -10.50 -8.76
CA ILE A 28 5.58 -9.05 -8.59
C ILE A 28 5.77 -8.71 -7.12
N LYS A 29 6.84 -7.97 -6.83
CA LYS A 29 7.23 -7.47 -5.50
C LYS A 29 8.02 -6.18 -5.64
N PRO A 30 8.19 -5.39 -4.57
CA PRO A 30 8.95 -4.14 -4.65
C PRO A 30 10.37 -4.31 -5.21
N GLY A 31 11.05 -5.42 -4.90
CA GLY A 31 12.41 -5.71 -5.38
C GLY A 31 12.51 -5.92 -6.90
N ASN A 32 11.40 -6.31 -7.55
CA ASN A 32 11.33 -6.55 -8.99
C ASN A 32 10.70 -5.39 -9.77
N ILE A 33 10.47 -4.25 -9.10
CA ILE A 33 10.05 -3.00 -9.75
C ILE A 33 11.26 -2.06 -9.76
N LEU A 34 11.83 -1.88 -10.92
CA LEU A 34 13.00 -1.04 -11.15
C LEU A 34 12.55 0.34 -11.57
N LEU A 35 13.30 1.38 -11.18
CA LEU A 35 13.09 2.74 -11.66
C LEU A 35 14.20 3.07 -12.67
N ASP A 36 13.83 3.49 -13.86
CA ASP A 36 14.80 3.97 -14.86
C ASP A 36 15.29 5.39 -14.53
N GLY A 37 16.20 5.91 -15.37
CA GLY A 37 16.78 7.25 -15.21
C GLY A 37 15.76 8.40 -15.24
N ALA A 38 14.55 8.16 -15.78
CA ALA A 38 13.42 9.10 -15.78
C ALA A 38 12.45 8.82 -14.60
N SER A 39 12.82 7.92 -13.69
CA SER A 39 11.97 7.45 -12.57
C SER A 39 10.68 6.75 -13.03
N VAL A 40 10.67 6.15 -14.22
CA VAL A 40 9.57 5.30 -14.70
C VAL A 40 9.72 3.90 -14.11
N ALA A 41 8.65 3.37 -13.51
CA ALA A 41 8.67 2.03 -12.93
C ALA A 41 8.51 0.97 -14.02
N GLN A 42 9.44 0.02 -14.04
CA GLN A 42 9.48 -1.09 -14.97
C GLN A 42 9.48 -2.41 -14.19
N LEU A 43 8.76 -3.40 -14.69
CA LEU A 43 8.87 -4.77 -14.20
C LEU A 43 10.22 -5.35 -14.65
N GLY A 44 10.94 -5.91 -13.70
CA GLY A 44 12.20 -6.63 -13.92
C GLY A 44 12.10 -8.06 -13.39
N ASP A 45 13.15 -8.82 -13.59
CA ASP A 45 13.27 -10.22 -13.18
C ASP A 45 12.18 -11.13 -13.79
N PHE A 46 12.33 -11.37 -15.08
CA PHE A 46 11.47 -12.25 -15.86
C PHE A 46 11.86 -13.74 -15.73
N GLY A 47 12.66 -14.11 -14.73
CA GLY A 47 13.15 -15.48 -14.55
C GLY A 47 12.07 -16.54 -14.27
N LEU A 48 10.86 -16.12 -13.88
CA LEU A 48 9.70 -16.98 -13.64
C LEU A 48 8.61 -16.87 -14.72
N VAL A 49 8.88 -16.10 -15.78
CA VAL A 49 7.99 -15.98 -16.94
C VAL A 49 8.15 -17.24 -17.81
N THR A 50 7.39 -18.29 -17.52
CA THR A 50 7.32 -19.50 -18.32
C THR A 50 5.89 -19.96 -18.48
N ASP A 51 5.60 -20.69 -19.56
CA ASP A 51 4.28 -21.30 -19.81
C ASP A 51 3.99 -22.47 -18.83
N ASP A 52 4.97 -22.86 -18.01
CA ASP A 52 4.87 -23.99 -17.10
C ASP A 52 4.23 -23.61 -15.78
N LEU A 53 3.00 -24.07 -15.57
CA LEU A 53 2.11 -23.80 -14.45
C LEU A 53 2.57 -24.38 -13.09
N LEU A 54 3.67 -25.15 -13.03
CA LEU A 54 4.03 -25.99 -11.88
C LEU A 54 5.29 -25.60 -11.12
N LEU A 55 6.09 -24.64 -11.56
CA LEU A 55 7.45 -24.44 -11.01
C LEU A 55 7.73 -23.11 -10.30
N GLY A 56 6.73 -22.28 -9.98
CA GLY A 56 6.98 -20.88 -9.65
C GLY A 56 7.26 -20.52 -8.20
N TYR A 57 6.73 -21.19 -7.18
CA TYR A 57 6.71 -20.66 -5.81
C TYR A 57 7.33 -21.54 -4.71
N GLY A 58 7.97 -22.58 -5.08
CA GLY A 58 8.52 -23.50 -4.08
C GLY A 58 10.00 -23.34 -3.87
N SER A 59 10.51 -22.38 -3.12
CA SER A 59 11.79 -22.59 -2.40
C SER A 59 12.56 -21.36 -1.92
N GLN A 60 12.01 -20.17 -1.78
CA GLN A 60 12.82 -19.12 -1.12
C GLN A 60 12.06 -18.43 0.02
N ALA A 61 12.49 -18.74 1.23
CA ALA A 61 12.14 -17.99 2.43
C ALA A 61 12.41 -16.50 2.20
N GLY A 62 11.35 -15.66 2.25
CA GLY A 62 11.46 -14.22 2.19
C GLY A 62 10.54 -13.51 1.19
N TYR A 63 9.90 -14.22 0.25
CA TYR A 63 9.04 -13.60 -0.77
C TYR A 63 7.63 -14.20 -0.91
N SER A 64 7.26 -15.11 -0.03
CA SER A 64 5.93 -15.74 0.02
C SER A 64 4.78 -14.78 0.34
N ASP A 65 5.08 -13.57 0.83
CA ASP A 65 4.09 -12.52 1.13
C ASP A 65 3.26 -12.07 -0.09
N HIS A 66 3.73 -12.35 -1.31
CA HIS A 66 3.09 -11.93 -2.55
C HIS A 66 2.37 -13.09 -3.26
N ILE A 67 2.23 -14.25 -2.59
CA ILE A 67 1.50 -15.41 -3.09
C ILE A 67 0.04 -15.29 -2.72
N SER A 68 -0.85 -15.36 -3.71
CA SER A 68 -2.30 -15.26 -3.49
C SER A 68 -2.90 -16.55 -2.92
N TYR A 69 -4.10 -16.42 -2.33
CA TYR A 69 -4.82 -17.52 -1.69
C TYR A 69 -4.98 -18.74 -2.58
N GLU A 70 -5.40 -18.57 -3.84
CA GLU A 70 -5.59 -19.67 -4.77
C GLU A 70 -4.28 -20.37 -5.16
N VAL A 71 -3.17 -19.64 -5.18
CA VAL A 71 -1.84 -20.23 -5.46
C VAL A 71 -1.38 -21.04 -4.26
N TRP A 72 -1.57 -20.55 -3.03
CA TRP A 72 -1.38 -21.32 -1.80
C TRP A 72 -2.23 -22.59 -1.78
N ALA A 73 -3.46 -22.53 -2.30
CA ALA A 73 -4.37 -23.68 -2.43
C ALA A 73 -4.02 -24.61 -3.61
N GLY A 74 -2.90 -24.42 -4.30
CA GLY A 74 -2.44 -25.28 -5.39
C GLY A 74 -3.22 -25.12 -6.71
N LYS A 75 -4.00 -24.05 -6.88
CA LYS A 75 -4.81 -23.82 -8.09
C LYS A 75 -4.04 -23.15 -9.25
N GLY A 76 -2.73 -22.98 -9.07
CA GLY A 76 -1.86 -22.38 -10.09
C GLY A 76 -1.95 -20.85 -10.15
N THR A 77 -1.11 -20.27 -11.01
CA THR A 77 -1.02 -18.82 -11.25
C THR A 77 -1.92 -18.34 -12.40
N SER A 78 -2.29 -17.10 -12.39
CA SER A 78 -3.13 -16.47 -13.41
C SER A 78 -2.90 -14.96 -13.48
N VAL A 79 -3.46 -14.30 -14.47
CA VAL A 79 -3.57 -12.82 -14.51
C VAL A 79 -4.03 -12.23 -13.17
N LYS A 80 -4.92 -12.94 -12.46
CA LYS A 80 -5.50 -12.48 -11.19
C LYS A 80 -4.56 -12.67 -10.00
N SER A 81 -3.64 -13.64 -10.05
CA SER A 81 -2.57 -13.77 -9.05
C SER A 81 -1.51 -12.68 -9.22
N ASP A 82 -1.18 -12.26 -10.46
CA ASP A 82 -0.32 -11.08 -10.72
C ASP A 82 -0.97 -9.81 -10.18
N ILE A 83 -2.29 -9.63 -10.37
CA ILE A 83 -3.03 -8.49 -9.81
C ILE A 83 -2.99 -8.50 -8.28
N TRP A 84 -3.12 -9.66 -7.65
CA TRP A 84 -3.02 -9.78 -6.19
C TRP A 84 -1.62 -9.40 -5.69
N ALA A 85 -0.57 -9.91 -6.32
CA ALA A 85 0.82 -9.61 -5.99
C ALA A 85 1.14 -8.12 -6.14
N LEU A 86 0.60 -7.46 -7.19
CA LEU A 86 0.67 -6.01 -7.31
C LEU A 86 -0.10 -5.30 -6.20
N GLY A 87 -1.26 -5.80 -5.78
CA GLY A 87 -2.03 -5.26 -4.65
C GLY A 87 -1.20 -5.22 -3.37
N MET A 88 -0.47 -6.31 -3.05
CA MET A 88 0.48 -6.38 -1.93
C MET A 88 1.62 -5.38 -2.09
N THR A 89 2.20 -5.30 -3.27
CA THR A 89 3.26 -4.34 -3.59
C THR A 89 2.81 -2.90 -3.36
N LEU A 90 1.64 -2.51 -3.86
CA LEU A 90 1.09 -1.16 -3.67
C LEU A 90 0.75 -0.88 -2.20
N PHE A 91 0.26 -1.87 -1.46
CA PHE A 91 0.03 -1.75 -0.03
C PHE A 91 1.34 -1.47 0.72
N ARG A 92 2.41 -2.22 0.43
CA ARG A 92 3.75 -2.01 1.03
C ARG A 92 4.31 -0.62 0.68
N LEU A 93 4.22 -0.20 -0.57
CA LEU A 93 4.67 1.14 -1.01
C LEU A 93 3.89 2.27 -0.33
N MET A 94 2.61 2.08 -0.08
CA MET A 94 1.73 3.09 0.55
C MET A 94 2.04 3.31 2.02
N HIS A 95 2.45 2.26 2.73
CA HIS A 95 2.61 2.26 4.18
C HIS A 95 4.08 2.31 4.63
N GLY A 96 5.02 1.90 3.76
CA GLY A 96 6.43 1.75 4.07
C GLY A 96 6.74 0.47 4.87
N LYS A 97 8.04 0.13 4.91
CA LYS A 97 8.51 -1.13 5.50
C LYS A 97 8.15 -1.25 6.98
N GLN A 98 8.38 -0.22 7.77
CA GLN A 98 8.15 -0.27 9.23
C GLN A 98 6.69 -0.59 9.58
N TRP A 99 5.70 0.02 8.90
CA TRP A 99 4.30 -0.27 9.14
C TRP A 99 3.92 -1.68 8.69
N TYR A 100 4.50 -2.11 7.58
CA TYR A 100 4.27 -3.45 7.05
C TYR A 100 4.78 -4.53 8.00
N ASP A 101 5.98 -4.35 8.56
CA ASP A 101 6.61 -5.29 9.50
C ASP A 101 5.86 -5.38 10.85
N GLU A 102 5.00 -4.40 11.19
CA GLU A 102 4.13 -4.44 12.37
C GLU A 102 2.83 -5.24 12.13
N MET A 103 2.60 -5.70 10.92
CA MET A 103 1.43 -6.52 10.59
C MET A 103 1.72 -8.01 10.85
N PRO A 104 0.67 -8.82 11.06
CA PRO A 104 0.82 -10.27 11.05
C PRO A 104 1.38 -10.75 9.71
N ASP A 105 2.20 -11.80 9.75
CA ASP A 105 2.83 -12.35 8.55
C ASP A 105 1.75 -12.82 7.55
N PRO A 106 1.79 -12.36 6.29
CA PRO A 106 0.85 -12.82 5.27
C PRO A 106 0.86 -14.35 5.07
N GLN A 107 2.02 -15.00 5.26
CA GLN A 107 2.16 -16.45 5.14
C GLN A 107 1.29 -17.22 6.14
N ASP A 108 1.05 -16.63 7.32
CA ASP A 108 0.22 -17.22 8.37
C ASP A 108 -1.28 -17.03 8.11
N ILE A 109 -1.66 -16.04 7.29
CA ILE A 109 -3.07 -15.67 7.12
C ILE A 109 -3.60 -16.03 5.74
N VAL A 110 -2.85 -15.73 4.68
CA VAL A 110 -3.31 -15.92 3.30
C VAL A 110 -3.76 -17.35 3.03
N PRO A 111 -3.06 -18.41 3.49
CA PRO A 111 -3.50 -19.80 3.27
C PRO A 111 -4.84 -20.14 3.91
N HIS A 112 -5.27 -19.36 4.92
CA HIS A 112 -6.53 -19.58 5.65
C HIS A 112 -7.67 -18.68 5.16
N GLY A 113 -7.38 -17.74 4.27
CA GLY A 113 -8.33 -16.75 3.75
C GLY A 113 -8.59 -15.59 4.70
N GLY A 114 -9.29 -14.57 4.20
CA GLY A 114 -9.65 -13.37 4.96
C GLY A 114 -8.56 -12.30 5.05
N PHE A 115 -7.43 -12.48 4.38
CA PHE A 115 -6.28 -11.58 4.50
C PHE A 115 -6.63 -10.11 4.26
N ALA A 116 -7.41 -9.80 3.24
CA ALA A 116 -7.80 -8.42 2.92
C ALA A 116 -8.53 -7.70 4.08
N ASN A 117 -9.13 -8.44 5.02
CA ASN A 117 -9.83 -7.89 6.18
C ASN A 117 -8.89 -7.62 7.36
N THR A 118 -7.72 -8.25 7.41
CA THR A 118 -6.73 -8.06 8.48
C THR A 118 -5.84 -6.84 8.27
N LEU A 119 -5.87 -6.23 7.08
CA LEU A 119 -5.03 -5.10 6.70
C LEU A 119 -5.24 -3.90 7.64
N LYS A 120 -4.16 -3.47 8.29
CA LYS A 120 -4.10 -2.25 9.08
C LYS A 120 -3.69 -1.08 8.19
N TRP A 121 -4.46 -0.02 8.23
CA TRP A 121 -4.27 1.15 7.37
C TRP A 121 -3.77 2.33 8.19
N LEU A 122 -2.81 3.07 7.66
CA LEU A 122 -2.49 4.38 8.20
C LEU A 122 -3.73 5.30 8.11
N PRO A 123 -4.00 6.14 9.13
CA PRO A 123 -5.26 6.89 9.23
C PRO A 123 -5.51 7.87 8.08
N HIS A 124 -4.46 8.36 7.42
CA HIS A 124 -4.55 9.28 6.28
C HIS A 124 -4.96 8.62 4.96
N ILE A 125 -4.99 7.28 4.88
CA ILE A 125 -5.33 6.58 3.62
C ILE A 125 -6.84 6.66 3.38
N PRO A 126 -7.30 7.28 2.27
CA PRO A 126 -8.72 7.46 1.97
C PRO A 126 -9.45 6.13 1.75
N LYS A 127 -10.75 6.10 2.09
CA LYS A 127 -11.60 4.91 1.90
C LYS A 127 -11.56 4.34 0.46
N PRO A 128 -11.60 5.15 -0.63
CA PRO A 128 -11.53 4.62 -1.99
C PRO A 128 -10.25 3.82 -2.28
N TRP A 129 -9.10 4.28 -1.78
CA TRP A 129 -7.82 3.56 -1.89
C TRP A 129 -7.85 2.22 -1.16
N ARG A 130 -8.39 2.21 0.07
CA ARG A 130 -8.55 0.97 0.85
C ARG A 130 -9.47 -0.02 0.16
N THR A 131 -10.58 0.45 -0.41
CA THR A 131 -11.53 -0.39 -1.16
C THR A 131 -10.87 -0.96 -2.42
N TYR A 132 -10.11 -0.14 -3.16
CA TYR A 132 -9.40 -0.56 -4.35
C TYR A 132 -8.39 -1.69 -4.05
N LEU A 133 -7.53 -1.50 -3.04
CA LEU A 133 -6.54 -2.52 -2.67
C LEU A 133 -7.19 -3.78 -2.09
N ARG A 134 -8.24 -3.66 -1.27
CA ARG A 134 -8.99 -4.83 -0.81
C ARG A 134 -9.60 -5.64 -1.95
N LYS A 135 -10.03 -4.97 -3.01
CA LYS A 135 -10.51 -5.65 -4.21
C LYS A 135 -9.40 -6.40 -4.93
N MET A 136 -8.19 -5.83 -5.03
CA MET A 136 -7.03 -6.55 -5.59
C MET A 136 -6.67 -7.78 -4.75
N LEU A 137 -6.78 -7.69 -3.43
CA LEU A 137 -6.36 -8.68 -2.43
C LEU A 137 -7.48 -9.63 -1.98
N ALA A 138 -8.63 -9.63 -2.65
CA ALA A 138 -9.71 -10.56 -2.33
C ALA A 138 -9.26 -12.02 -2.52
N ASP A 139 -9.71 -12.92 -1.64
CA ASP A 139 -9.36 -14.34 -1.71
C ASP A 139 -9.94 -14.98 -2.98
N ASP A 140 -11.21 -14.68 -3.28
CA ASP A 140 -11.83 -15.13 -4.52
C ASP A 140 -11.29 -14.35 -5.73
N PRO A 141 -10.59 -15.03 -6.69
CA PRO A 141 -10.12 -14.39 -7.91
C PRO A 141 -11.24 -13.77 -8.77
N ALA A 142 -12.48 -14.27 -8.66
CA ALA A 142 -13.62 -13.71 -9.39
C ALA A 142 -14.04 -12.33 -8.84
N ALA A 143 -13.79 -12.07 -7.55
CA ALA A 143 -14.07 -10.78 -6.91
C ALA A 143 -13.02 -9.71 -7.23
N ARG A 144 -11.85 -10.09 -7.76
CA ARG A 144 -10.78 -9.15 -8.13
C ARG A 144 -11.06 -8.43 -9.44
N PHE A 145 -10.16 -7.55 -9.85
CA PHE A 145 -10.10 -7.06 -11.23
C PHE A 145 -9.75 -8.24 -12.16
N GLN A 146 -10.47 -8.38 -13.26
CA GLN A 146 -10.32 -9.55 -14.11
C GLN A 146 -9.12 -9.46 -15.07
N ASN A 147 -8.58 -8.26 -15.28
CA ASN A 147 -7.39 -7.99 -16.08
C ASN A 147 -6.73 -6.67 -15.65
N ALA A 148 -5.50 -6.45 -16.11
CA ALA A 148 -4.74 -5.25 -15.80
C ALA A 148 -5.44 -3.95 -16.26
N GLY A 149 -6.18 -3.97 -17.37
CA GLY A 149 -6.93 -2.82 -17.87
C GLY A 149 -8.06 -2.38 -16.92
N GLN A 150 -8.81 -3.34 -16.34
CA GLN A 150 -9.81 -3.02 -15.32
C GLN A 150 -9.18 -2.44 -14.05
N ALA A 151 -8.04 -2.99 -13.60
CA ALA A 151 -7.32 -2.48 -12.46
C ALA A 151 -6.80 -1.05 -12.73
N LEU A 152 -6.24 -0.80 -13.91
CA LEU A 152 -5.76 0.50 -14.34
C LEU A 152 -6.88 1.55 -14.38
N ALA A 153 -8.02 1.21 -14.96
CA ALA A 153 -9.20 2.09 -14.99
C ALA A 153 -9.71 2.42 -13.57
N GLY A 154 -9.66 1.44 -12.65
CA GLY A 154 -10.00 1.65 -11.23
C GLY A 154 -9.00 2.58 -10.54
N LEU A 155 -7.70 2.38 -10.76
CA LEU A 155 -6.63 3.18 -10.17
C LEU A 155 -6.68 4.64 -10.63
N ALA A 156 -6.97 4.89 -11.92
CA ALA A 156 -7.05 6.22 -12.50
C ALA A 156 -8.13 7.10 -11.86
N ARG A 157 -9.19 6.51 -11.31
CA ARG A 157 -10.29 7.22 -10.65
C ARG A 157 -9.99 7.64 -9.21
N LEU A 158 -8.92 7.11 -8.61
CA LEU A 158 -8.58 7.42 -7.23
C LEU A 158 -8.00 8.83 -7.12
N GLN A 159 -8.49 9.61 -6.17
CA GLN A 159 -7.93 10.92 -5.87
C GLN A 159 -6.60 10.77 -5.12
N ILE A 160 -5.66 11.65 -5.41
CA ILE A 160 -4.34 11.70 -4.76
C ILE A 160 -4.20 12.86 -3.79
N ALA A 161 -5.05 13.87 -3.92
CA ALA A 161 -5.07 15.03 -3.00
C ALA A 161 -5.97 14.76 -1.79
N PRO A 162 -5.65 15.29 -0.62
CA PRO A 162 -4.40 15.98 -0.29
C PRO A 162 -3.21 15.00 -0.22
N GLU A 163 -2.03 15.44 -0.66
CA GLU A 163 -0.84 14.58 -0.67
C GLU A 163 -0.07 14.70 0.64
N TRP A 164 -0.20 13.70 1.48
CA TRP A 164 0.56 13.54 2.71
C TRP A 164 1.74 12.58 2.49
N LYS A 165 2.94 13.02 2.86
CA LYS A 165 4.12 12.15 2.94
C LYS A 165 4.20 11.60 4.37
N ALA A 166 4.03 10.30 4.52
CA ALA A 166 4.15 9.62 5.81
C ALA A 166 5.58 9.07 6.01
N THR A 167 6.11 9.25 7.21
CA THR A 167 7.30 8.57 7.73
C THR A 167 6.88 7.77 8.95
N VAL A 168 7.17 6.47 8.96
CA VAL A 168 6.78 5.58 10.06
C VAL A 168 8.03 5.06 10.75
N GLU A 169 8.09 5.30 12.05
CA GLU A 169 9.10 4.78 12.98
C GLU A 169 8.39 4.01 14.11
N PRO A 170 9.08 3.16 14.88
CA PRO A 170 8.44 2.34 15.92
C PRO A 170 7.60 3.12 16.92
N GLN A 171 8.02 4.33 17.29
CA GLN A 171 7.35 5.15 18.30
C GLN A 171 6.73 6.43 17.74
N LEU A 172 6.92 6.73 16.46
CA LEU A 172 6.49 7.98 15.84
C LEU A 172 6.00 7.74 14.42
N VAL A 173 4.80 8.20 14.12
CA VAL A 173 4.36 8.37 12.74
C VAL A 173 4.22 9.85 12.47
N ARG A 174 4.89 10.34 11.43
CA ARG A 174 4.88 11.74 11.03
C ARG A 174 4.37 11.88 9.62
N TRP A 175 3.44 12.80 9.42
CA TRP A 175 2.95 13.20 8.10
C TRP A 175 3.32 14.63 7.81
N GLU A 176 3.73 14.88 6.59
CA GLU A 176 4.05 16.21 6.08
C GLU A 176 3.28 16.48 4.80
N GLN A 177 2.69 17.65 4.72
CA GLN A 177 2.03 18.16 3.53
C GLN A 177 2.55 19.58 3.25
N ARG A 178 3.24 19.74 2.13
CA ARG A 178 3.79 21.03 1.74
C ARG A 178 2.86 21.76 0.78
N SER A 179 2.56 23.01 1.10
CA SER A 179 1.95 23.98 0.20
C SER A 179 2.98 25.05 -0.22
N LYS A 180 2.58 26.01 -1.05
CA LYS A 180 3.47 27.11 -1.48
C LYS A 180 4.04 27.92 -0.30
N THR A 181 3.26 28.12 0.74
CA THR A 181 3.60 29.04 1.84
C THR A 181 3.67 28.37 3.21
N ARG A 182 3.28 27.11 3.32
CA ARG A 182 3.20 26.43 4.60
C ARG A 182 3.56 24.94 4.50
N LEU A 183 4.11 24.42 5.60
CA LEU A 183 4.31 23.00 5.84
C LEU A 183 3.32 22.59 6.96
N ASN A 184 2.36 21.74 6.61
CA ASN A 184 1.48 21.10 7.56
C ASN A 184 2.12 19.82 8.07
N ILE A 185 2.12 19.63 9.38
CA ILE A 185 2.75 18.50 10.04
C ILE A 185 1.74 17.87 10.98
N VAL A 186 1.69 16.54 10.97
CA VAL A 186 0.94 15.74 11.94
C VAL A 186 1.90 14.73 12.54
N GLU A 187 1.93 14.60 13.84
CA GLU A 187 2.69 13.60 14.56
C GLU A 187 1.78 12.72 15.42
N TRP A 188 2.00 11.44 15.36
CA TRP A 188 1.39 10.43 16.21
C TRP A 188 2.48 9.72 16.99
N LYS A 189 2.58 10.00 18.29
CA LYS A 189 3.53 9.35 19.18
C LYS A 189 2.88 8.13 19.84
N ARG A 190 3.58 7.01 19.77
CA ARG A 190 3.17 5.71 20.27
C ARG A 190 4.05 5.33 21.47
N HIS A 191 3.70 5.82 22.66
CA HIS A 191 4.51 5.62 23.90
C HIS A 191 4.50 4.17 24.38
N SER A 192 3.38 3.47 24.15
CA SER A 192 3.21 2.04 24.42
C SER A 192 2.02 1.52 23.58
N PRO A 193 1.74 0.21 23.55
CA PRO A 193 0.59 -0.33 22.80
C PRO A 193 -0.78 0.28 23.17
N ARG A 194 -0.89 0.91 24.36
CA ARG A 194 -2.14 1.50 24.84
C ARG A 194 -2.09 3.01 25.08
N LYS A 195 -0.91 3.64 25.05
CA LYS A 195 -0.70 5.06 25.39
C LYS A 195 -0.18 5.81 24.17
N HIS A 196 -1.02 6.64 23.60
CA HIS A 196 -0.73 7.40 22.37
C HIS A 196 -1.07 8.86 22.58
N GLU A 197 -0.43 9.74 21.80
CA GLU A 197 -0.83 11.12 21.64
C GLU A 197 -0.60 11.57 20.20
N TRP A 198 -1.33 12.59 19.77
CA TRP A 198 -1.10 13.19 18.46
C TRP A 198 -1.20 14.71 18.53
N ALA A 199 -0.49 15.36 17.62
CA ALA A 199 -0.55 16.80 17.42
C ALA A 199 -0.42 17.16 15.94
N ALA A 200 -1.12 18.19 15.52
CA ALA A 200 -1.06 18.73 14.19
C ALA A 200 -0.81 20.25 14.25
N TRP A 201 0.08 20.73 13.39
CA TRP A 201 0.37 22.14 13.28
C TRP A 201 0.80 22.51 11.85
N SER A 202 0.81 23.81 11.59
CA SER A 202 1.22 24.38 10.32
C SER A 202 2.34 25.40 10.58
N GLU A 203 3.44 25.26 9.87
CA GLU A 203 4.58 26.16 9.90
C GLU A 203 4.69 26.94 8.58
N PRO A 204 5.01 28.25 8.61
CA PRO A 204 5.29 28.99 7.38
C PRO A 204 6.61 28.48 6.75
N THR A 205 6.69 28.46 5.42
CA THR A 205 7.94 28.14 4.70
C THR A 205 8.92 29.32 4.63
N GLY A 206 8.52 30.49 5.14
CA GLY A 206 9.28 31.71 5.30
C GLY A 206 8.94 32.38 6.64
N ALA A 207 8.91 33.71 6.68
CA ALA A 207 8.53 34.44 7.87
C ALA A 207 7.08 34.17 8.28
N GLY A 208 6.81 34.11 9.59
CA GLY A 208 5.46 33.93 10.14
C GLY A 208 5.43 33.07 11.40
N ARG A 209 4.23 32.80 11.90
CA ARG A 209 4.04 32.03 13.16
C ARG A 209 3.54 30.61 12.88
N LYS A 210 3.98 29.67 13.69
CA LYS A 210 3.42 28.34 13.83
C LYS A 210 1.95 28.44 14.28
N LYS A 211 1.07 27.62 13.70
CA LYS A 211 -0.35 27.55 14.04
C LYS A 211 -0.70 26.11 14.42
N THR A 212 -1.26 25.92 15.61
CA THR A 212 -1.81 24.62 16.02
C THR A 212 -3.08 24.33 15.22
N MET A 213 -3.19 23.10 14.70
CA MET A 213 -4.30 22.64 13.88
C MET A 213 -5.17 21.61 14.61
N GLY A 214 -4.60 20.87 15.57
CA GLY A 214 -5.30 19.88 16.37
C GLY A 214 -4.35 19.14 17.32
N THR A 215 -4.91 18.45 18.31
CA THR A 215 -4.16 17.66 19.29
C THR A 215 -5.10 16.78 20.10
N SER A 216 -4.60 15.65 20.61
CA SER A 216 -5.28 14.77 21.57
C SER A 216 -5.41 15.40 22.98
N LYS A 217 -4.83 16.58 23.24
CA LYS A 217 -4.78 17.21 24.56
C LYS A 217 -4.18 16.32 25.66
N GLY A 218 -3.19 15.49 25.29
CA GLY A 218 -2.48 14.58 26.19
C GLY A 218 -2.52 13.13 25.71
N ILE A 219 -2.11 12.23 26.59
CA ILE A 219 -2.04 10.80 26.30
C ILE A 219 -3.44 10.19 26.37
N ILE A 220 -3.84 9.49 25.32
CA ILE A 220 -5.12 8.80 25.15
C ILE A 220 -4.92 7.35 24.73
N GLY A 221 -6.00 6.58 24.69
CA GLY A 221 -5.98 5.19 24.23
C GLY A 221 -5.65 5.08 22.72
N SER A 222 -5.02 3.99 22.32
CA SER A 222 -4.60 3.77 20.92
C SER A 222 -5.75 3.85 19.92
N GLN A 223 -6.90 3.24 20.24
CA GLN A 223 -8.07 3.26 19.34
C GLN A 223 -8.68 4.66 19.24
N GLN A 224 -8.74 5.40 20.35
CA GLN A 224 -9.22 6.78 20.34
C GLN A 224 -8.31 7.66 19.50
N CYS A 225 -6.99 7.57 19.71
CA CYS A 225 -6.00 8.33 18.95
C CYS A 225 -6.12 8.06 17.44
N PHE A 226 -6.26 6.79 17.06
CA PHE A 226 -6.48 6.41 15.66
C PHE A 226 -7.76 7.02 15.07
N ASN A 227 -8.85 6.99 15.81
CA ASN A 227 -10.14 7.55 15.37
C ASN A 227 -10.07 9.07 15.20
N GLU A 228 -9.42 9.77 16.15
CA GLU A 228 -9.22 11.22 16.07
C GLU A 228 -8.35 11.60 14.86
N LEU A 229 -7.24 10.89 14.64
CA LEU A 229 -6.39 11.09 13.45
C LEU A 229 -7.15 10.82 12.15
N LYS A 230 -7.94 9.76 12.09
CA LYS A 230 -8.78 9.45 10.93
C LYS A 230 -9.82 10.55 10.66
N ALA A 231 -10.42 11.10 11.71
CA ALA A 231 -11.34 12.23 11.58
C ALA A 231 -10.61 13.48 11.09
N TYR A 232 -9.42 13.77 11.63
CA TYR A 232 -8.59 14.89 11.20
C TYR A 232 -8.25 14.82 9.71
N PHE A 233 -7.76 13.67 9.22
CA PHE A 233 -7.43 13.49 7.81
C PHE A 233 -8.65 13.42 6.89
N GLY A 234 -9.81 13.06 7.40
CA GLY A 234 -11.06 13.03 6.64
C GLY A 234 -11.72 14.40 6.52
N ALA A 235 -11.35 15.36 7.38
CA ALA A 235 -11.87 16.73 7.38
C ALA A 235 -10.95 17.73 6.64
N ASN A 236 -9.72 17.37 6.36
CA ASN A 236 -8.68 18.16 5.71
C ASN A 236 -8.10 17.39 4.52
#